data_d89c52eca04a464fc2e44c4e96a3d5f2
#
_entry.id   d89c52eca04a464fc2e44c4e96a3d5f2
#
_cell.length_a   1.000
_cell.length_b   1.000
_cell.length_c   1.000
_cell.angle_alpha   90.00
_cell.angle_beta   90.00
_cell.angle_gamma   90.00
#
_symmetry.space_group_name_H-M   'P 1'
#
loop_
_entity.id
_entity.type
_entity.pdbx_description
1 polymer ?
#
loop_
_entity_poly.entity_id
_entity_poly.type
_entity_poly.pdbx_seq_one_letter_code
_entity_poly.pdbx_strand_id
1 'polypeptide(L)'
;AEDGIRDSSVTGVQTCALPISPAAKKLADEYQSHFKLDDDPGRYCIWPGMPRAVWGAPFTVEIQQRPQDITIYWEGYGMYRKIYMADHNPPKPVLASAMGHSVAHWEGETLVVETTNLKPYPYMTRMATSSDARVVERLHLEQRDVKGEKQGFLVNELVVTDPKVYTEPIKIMATLQARPDLSLLEYTCTDTLWEEYLTQRGLTLPDLDALPAAGR
;
A
#
# COMPACT_ATOMS: atom_id res chain seq x y z
N ALA A 1 -24.38 -21.31 -2.74
CA ALA A 1 -24.47 -20.09 -1.96
C ALA A 1 -23.05 -19.68 -1.61
N GLU A 2 -22.62 -18.66 -2.28
CA GLU A 2 -21.30 -18.07 -2.28
C GLU A 2 -21.20 -17.10 -1.12
N ASP A 3 -20.37 -17.39 -0.14
CA ASP A 3 -19.87 -16.38 0.77
C ASP A 3 -18.34 -16.50 0.84
N GLY A 4 -17.73 -15.99 -0.22
CA GLY A 4 -16.32 -15.65 -0.22
C GLY A 4 -16.09 -14.47 0.72
N ILE A 5 -15.62 -14.75 1.92
CA ILE A 5 -15.27 -13.73 2.91
C ILE A 5 -14.04 -12.99 2.40
N ARG A 6 -14.29 -11.90 1.71
CA ARG A 6 -13.34 -10.80 1.53
C ARG A 6 -13.45 -9.94 2.79
N ASP A 7 -12.84 -10.35 3.86
CA ASP A 7 -12.75 -9.54 5.05
C ASP A 7 -11.31 -9.06 5.25
N SER A 8 -10.90 -8.11 4.41
CA SER A 8 -9.86 -7.17 4.78
C SER A 8 -10.54 -6.11 5.64
N SER A 9 -10.90 -6.46 6.87
CA SER A 9 -11.46 -5.51 7.80
C SER A 9 -10.39 -4.50 8.18
N VAL A 10 -10.31 -3.42 7.42
CA VAL A 10 -9.74 -2.16 7.87
C VAL A 10 -10.72 -1.61 8.90
N THR A 11 -10.67 -2.14 10.12
CA THR A 11 -11.45 -1.66 11.23
C THR A 11 -10.74 -0.45 11.82
N GLY A 12 -11.29 0.74 11.55
CA GLY A 12 -11.02 1.90 12.38
C GLY A 12 -10.18 3.01 11.78
N VAL A 13 -10.48 3.43 10.56
CA VAL A 13 -10.35 4.87 10.30
C VAL A 13 -11.54 5.50 11.01
N GLN A 14 -11.28 6.23 12.08
CA GLN A 14 -12.26 7.19 12.56
C GLN A 14 -12.54 8.11 11.38
N THR A 15 -13.68 7.94 10.73
CA THR A 15 -14.20 8.78 9.64
C THR A 15 -14.70 10.13 10.16
N CYS A 16 -14.18 10.61 11.27
CA CYS A 16 -14.10 12.02 11.57
C CYS A 16 -13.22 12.64 10.49
N ALA A 17 -13.67 13.71 9.88
CA ALA A 17 -12.94 14.42 8.84
C ALA A 17 -11.45 14.49 9.21
N LEU A 18 -10.58 14.05 8.29
CA LEU A 18 -9.13 14.12 8.51
C LEU A 18 -8.78 15.55 8.97
N PRO A 19 -7.87 15.71 9.94
CA PRO A 19 -7.49 17.02 10.45
C PRO A 19 -6.59 17.75 9.45
N ILE A 20 -7.17 18.11 8.30
CA ILE A 20 -6.46 18.76 7.18
C ILE A 20 -6.21 20.22 7.52
N SER A 21 -5.00 20.70 7.24
CA SER A 21 -4.65 22.12 7.39
C SER A 21 -5.51 22.98 6.45
N PRO A 22 -5.77 24.26 6.80
CA PRO A 22 -6.55 25.14 5.93
C PRO A 22 -5.98 25.29 4.52
N ALA A 23 -4.64 25.28 4.39
CA ALA A 23 -3.96 25.34 3.11
C ALA A 23 -4.17 24.04 2.29
N ALA A 24 -4.01 22.87 2.91
CA ALA A 24 -4.24 21.59 2.26
C ALA A 24 -5.73 21.41 1.91
N LYS A 25 -6.66 21.92 2.76
CA LYS A 25 -8.08 21.88 2.45
C LYS A 25 -8.41 22.66 1.17
N LYS A 26 -7.85 23.85 1.00
CA LYS A 26 -8.05 24.62 -0.23
C LYS A 26 -7.60 23.85 -1.48
N LEU A 27 -6.43 23.17 -1.43
CA LEU A 27 -5.96 22.31 -2.51
C LEU A 27 -6.86 21.12 -2.74
N ALA A 28 -7.39 20.51 -1.67
CA ALA A 28 -8.33 19.40 -1.77
C ALA A 28 -9.64 19.81 -2.43
N ASP A 29 -10.19 20.94 -2.06
CA ASP A 29 -11.43 21.48 -2.63
C ASP A 29 -11.24 21.82 -4.13
N GLU A 30 -10.09 22.40 -4.50
CA GLU A 30 -9.71 22.66 -5.88
C GLU A 30 -9.56 21.36 -6.66
N TYR A 31 -8.84 20.38 -6.13
CA TYR A 31 -8.67 19.06 -6.76
C TYR A 31 -10.02 18.39 -7.02
N GLN A 32 -10.91 18.37 -6.00
CA GLN A 32 -12.25 17.76 -6.10
C GLN A 32 -13.18 18.48 -7.09
N SER A 33 -12.92 19.74 -7.42
CA SER A 33 -13.67 20.43 -8.46
C SER A 33 -13.39 19.90 -9.88
N HIS A 34 -12.26 19.27 -10.08
CA HIS A 34 -11.83 18.69 -11.36
C HIS A 34 -11.92 17.17 -11.40
N PHE A 35 -11.75 16.50 -10.27
CA PHE A 35 -11.67 15.04 -10.18
C PHE A 35 -12.75 14.47 -9.27
N LYS A 36 -13.37 13.39 -9.70
CA LYS A 36 -14.31 12.62 -8.89
C LYS A 36 -13.56 11.63 -8.01
N LEU A 37 -14.24 11.07 -7.01
CA LEU A 37 -13.65 10.05 -6.13
C LEU A 37 -13.15 8.82 -6.91
N ASP A 38 -13.80 8.50 -8.04
CA ASP A 38 -13.44 7.37 -8.90
C ASP A 38 -12.23 7.67 -9.82
N ASP A 39 -11.81 8.93 -9.91
CA ASP A 39 -10.60 9.32 -10.65
C ASP A 39 -9.36 9.02 -9.80
N ASP A 40 -9.16 7.76 -9.47
CA ASP A 40 -8.03 7.30 -8.66
C ASP A 40 -6.79 7.05 -9.54
N PRO A 41 -5.64 7.65 -9.22
CA PRO A 41 -4.39 7.42 -9.93
C PRO A 41 -3.99 5.94 -10.04
N GLY A 42 -4.43 5.10 -9.10
CA GLY A 42 -4.23 3.66 -9.15
C GLY A 42 -4.80 3.00 -10.41
N ARG A 43 -5.86 3.56 -11.00
CA ARG A 43 -6.40 3.10 -12.29
C ARG A 43 -5.43 3.32 -13.46
N TYR A 44 -4.46 4.20 -13.29
CA TYR A 44 -3.40 4.49 -14.25
C TYR A 44 -2.05 3.92 -13.81
N CYS A 45 -2.09 2.84 -13.02
CA CYS A 45 -0.92 2.14 -12.50
C CYS A 45 0.03 3.04 -11.66
N ILE A 46 -0.48 4.13 -11.12
CA ILE A 46 0.27 4.98 -10.20
C ILE A 46 0.13 4.42 -8.79
N TRP A 47 1.22 3.85 -8.30
CA TRP A 47 1.26 3.30 -6.95
C TRP A 47 1.15 4.39 -5.88
N PRO A 48 0.27 4.22 -4.89
CA PRO A 48 0.03 5.26 -3.88
C PRO A 48 1.19 5.43 -2.89
N GLY A 49 2.04 4.43 -2.70
CA GLY A 49 3.11 4.49 -1.71
C GLY A 49 2.63 4.51 -0.26
N MET A 50 3.56 4.84 0.65
CA MET A 50 3.25 5.00 2.08
C MET A 50 2.52 6.31 2.35
N PRO A 51 1.59 6.37 3.32
CA PRO A 51 1.10 5.27 4.16
C PRO A 51 0.00 4.42 3.51
N ARG A 52 -0.56 4.87 2.37
CA ARG A 52 -1.73 4.25 1.73
C ARG A 52 -1.48 2.80 1.31
N ALA A 53 -0.27 2.44 0.96
CA ALA A 53 0.11 1.08 0.61
C ALA A 53 -0.24 0.06 1.70
N VAL A 54 -0.12 0.45 2.96
CA VAL A 54 -0.40 -0.42 4.11
C VAL A 54 -1.89 -0.42 4.46
N TRP A 55 -2.57 0.71 4.25
CA TRP A 55 -3.93 0.90 4.73
C TRP A 55 -5.00 0.61 3.67
N GLY A 56 -4.73 0.86 2.41
CA GLY A 56 -5.79 0.92 1.40
C GLY A 56 -5.68 -0.11 0.28
N ALA A 57 -4.78 -1.08 0.38
CA ALA A 57 -4.54 -2.02 -0.69
C ALA A 57 -5.05 -3.43 -0.31
N PRO A 58 -6.11 -3.93 -0.96
CA PRO A 58 -6.68 -5.25 -0.70
C PRO A 58 -5.87 -6.38 -1.36
N PHE A 59 -4.56 -6.19 -1.48
CA PHE A 59 -3.68 -7.13 -2.17
C PHE A 59 -2.96 -8.05 -1.19
N THR A 60 -2.65 -9.26 -1.64
CA THR A 60 -1.78 -10.19 -0.94
C THR A 60 -0.40 -9.56 -0.76
N VAL A 61 0.21 -9.81 0.39
CA VAL A 61 1.59 -9.40 0.67
C VAL A 61 2.41 -10.62 1.08
N GLU A 62 3.67 -10.62 0.68
CA GLU A 62 4.68 -11.57 1.17
C GLU A 62 5.75 -10.81 1.95
N ILE A 63 6.13 -11.33 3.11
CA ILE A 63 7.12 -10.72 3.99
C ILE A 63 8.33 -11.65 4.09
N GLN A 64 9.48 -11.16 3.64
CA GLN A 64 10.75 -11.85 3.76
C GLN A 64 11.62 -11.17 4.81
N GLN A 65 11.96 -11.89 5.87
CA GLN A 65 12.80 -11.40 6.96
C GLN A 65 14.21 -11.96 6.87
N ARG A 66 15.19 -11.07 6.99
CA ARG A 66 16.62 -11.37 7.13
C ARG A 66 17.20 -10.63 8.36
N PRO A 67 18.36 -10.98 8.86
CA PRO A 67 18.94 -10.27 9.99
C PRO A 67 19.10 -8.76 9.76
N GLN A 68 19.49 -8.34 8.55
CA GLN A 68 19.80 -6.95 8.21
C GLN A 68 18.61 -6.17 7.64
N ASP A 69 17.58 -6.84 7.15
CA ASP A 69 16.43 -6.19 6.50
C ASP A 69 15.18 -7.07 6.48
N ILE A 70 14.05 -6.40 6.33
CA ILE A 70 12.76 -7.02 6.02
C ILE A 70 12.30 -6.46 4.68
N THR A 71 11.88 -7.34 3.77
CA THR A 71 11.30 -6.94 2.50
C THR A 71 9.84 -7.36 2.46
N ILE A 72 8.96 -6.41 2.18
CA ILE A 72 7.53 -6.64 1.98
C ILE A 72 7.26 -6.48 0.49
N TYR A 73 6.68 -7.50 -0.12
CA TYR A 73 6.22 -7.51 -1.50
C TYR A 73 4.70 -7.39 -1.52
N TRP A 74 4.17 -6.52 -2.34
CA TRP A 74 2.74 -6.41 -2.63
C TRP A 74 2.46 -7.00 -4.00
N GLU A 75 1.47 -7.87 -4.08
CA GLU A 75 0.95 -8.36 -5.36
C GLU A 75 0.53 -7.19 -6.24
N GLY A 76 -0.26 -6.27 -5.67
CA GLY A 76 -0.68 -5.08 -6.39
C GLY A 76 0.49 -4.23 -6.88
N TYR A 77 0.49 -3.94 -8.18
CA TYR A 77 1.51 -3.16 -8.90
C TYR A 77 2.94 -3.77 -8.88
N GLY A 78 3.11 -5.00 -8.41
CA GLY A 78 4.42 -5.64 -8.29
C GLY A 78 5.41 -4.86 -7.43
N MET A 79 4.93 -4.16 -6.41
CA MET A 79 5.76 -3.26 -5.61
C MET A 79 6.42 -3.98 -4.44
N TYR A 80 7.54 -3.43 -3.99
CA TYR A 80 8.20 -3.88 -2.77
C TYR A 80 8.65 -2.71 -1.91
N ARG A 81 8.77 -2.97 -0.62
CA ARG A 81 9.32 -2.06 0.37
C ARG A 81 10.44 -2.74 1.14
N LYS A 82 11.57 -2.09 1.24
CA LYS A 82 12.68 -2.55 2.06
C LYS A 82 12.72 -1.76 3.38
N ILE A 83 12.78 -2.49 4.48
CA ILE A 83 12.90 -1.96 5.84
C ILE A 83 14.26 -2.42 6.36
N TYR A 84 15.16 -1.49 6.64
CA TYR A 84 16.50 -1.77 7.12
C TYR A 84 16.52 -1.85 8.63
N MET A 85 17.26 -2.81 9.19
CA MET A 85 17.45 -2.89 10.63
C MET A 85 18.49 -1.87 11.08
N ALA A 86 18.17 -1.09 12.14
CA ALA A 86 18.97 0.03 12.60
C ALA A 86 20.38 -0.37 13.07
N ASP A 87 20.51 -1.57 13.65
CA ASP A 87 21.75 -2.15 14.15
C ASP A 87 22.66 -2.75 13.04
N HIS A 88 22.18 -2.76 11.79
CA HIS A 88 22.89 -3.29 10.62
C HIS A 88 23.36 -2.21 9.65
N ASN A 89 23.65 -1.01 10.15
CA ASN A 89 24.20 0.11 9.39
C ASN A 89 23.39 0.41 8.10
N PRO A 90 22.11 0.83 8.21
CA PRO A 90 21.24 1.09 7.07
C PRO A 90 21.86 2.12 6.11
N PRO A 91 21.66 1.95 4.79
CA PRO A 91 22.18 2.93 3.84
C PRO A 91 21.46 4.27 4.02
N LYS A 92 22.15 5.36 3.69
CA LYS A 92 21.52 6.68 3.65
C LYS A 92 20.58 6.75 2.43
N PRO A 93 19.39 7.38 2.54
CA PRO A 93 18.52 7.57 1.40
C PRO A 93 19.18 8.51 0.37
N VAL A 94 19.12 8.13 -0.90
CA VAL A 94 19.67 8.93 -2.01
C VAL A 94 18.57 9.77 -2.67
N LEU A 95 17.43 9.15 -2.94
CA LEU A 95 16.27 9.78 -3.59
C LEU A 95 15.00 9.51 -2.80
N ALA A 96 14.07 10.45 -2.85
CA ALA A 96 12.72 10.24 -2.34
C ALA A 96 11.99 9.21 -3.20
N SER A 97 11.24 8.31 -2.57
CA SER A 97 10.45 7.27 -3.25
C SER A 97 9.03 7.19 -2.69
N ALA A 98 8.13 6.54 -3.42
CA ALA A 98 6.77 6.34 -2.95
C ALA A 98 6.72 5.53 -1.64
N MET A 99 7.65 4.59 -1.44
CA MET A 99 7.76 3.80 -0.21
C MET A 99 8.64 4.45 0.86
N GLY A 100 9.34 5.55 0.53
CA GLY A 100 10.26 6.24 1.42
C GLY A 100 11.51 5.42 1.75
N HIS A 101 12.17 5.81 2.84
CA HIS A 101 13.28 5.12 3.44
C HIS A 101 12.86 4.67 4.84
N SER A 102 12.85 3.36 5.07
CA SER A 102 12.35 2.74 6.29
C SER A 102 13.48 2.13 7.09
N VAL A 103 13.57 2.51 8.36
CA VAL A 103 14.52 1.94 9.33
C VAL A 103 13.76 1.40 10.53
N ALA A 104 14.12 0.24 11.03
CA ALA A 104 13.40 -0.44 12.09
C ALA A 104 14.32 -0.93 13.22
N HIS A 105 13.71 -1.11 14.39
CA HIS A 105 14.30 -1.82 15.52
C HIS A 105 13.22 -2.62 16.25
N TRP A 106 13.65 -3.60 17.03
CA TRP A 106 12.76 -4.40 17.85
C TRP A 106 12.58 -3.82 19.24
N GLU A 107 11.34 -3.73 19.70
CA GLU A 107 10.97 -3.47 21.09
C GLU A 107 10.22 -4.71 21.63
N GLY A 108 10.96 -5.64 22.18
CA GLY A 108 10.41 -6.97 22.51
C GLY A 108 9.94 -7.70 21.26
N GLU A 109 8.66 -8.02 21.19
CA GLU A 109 8.03 -8.69 20.04
C GLU A 109 7.38 -7.70 19.04
N THR A 110 7.53 -6.39 19.25
CA THR A 110 7.02 -5.34 18.37
C THR A 110 8.14 -4.79 17.49
N LEU A 111 7.96 -4.83 16.18
CA LEU A 111 8.82 -4.14 15.23
C LEU A 111 8.37 -2.69 15.10
N VAL A 112 9.25 -1.76 15.47
CA VAL A 112 9.01 -0.32 15.31
C VAL A 112 9.72 0.14 14.04
N VAL A 113 8.98 0.70 13.10
CA VAL A 113 9.49 1.17 11.80
C VAL A 113 9.29 2.66 11.68
N GLU A 114 10.34 3.41 11.38
CA GLU A 114 10.27 4.80 11.00
C GLU A 114 10.52 4.94 9.49
N THR A 115 9.60 5.63 8.79
CA THR A 115 9.70 5.91 7.37
C THR A 115 9.73 7.40 7.13
N THR A 116 10.75 7.83 6.42
CA THR A 116 10.99 9.21 5.99
C THR A 116 11.32 9.25 4.50
N ASN A 117 11.71 10.40 3.98
CA ASN A 117 12.15 10.57 2.58
C ASN A 117 11.10 10.08 1.58
N LEU A 118 9.84 10.36 1.88
CA LEU A 118 8.70 10.05 1.02
C LEU A 118 8.63 11.02 -0.17
N LYS A 119 8.38 10.48 -1.36
CA LYS A 119 7.99 11.30 -2.51
C LYS A 119 6.59 11.87 -2.23
N PRO A 120 6.35 13.16 -2.47
CA PRO A 120 5.03 13.73 -2.30
C PRO A 120 3.95 12.96 -3.07
N TYR A 121 2.82 12.71 -2.40
CA TYR A 121 1.63 12.12 -3.00
C TYR A 121 0.53 13.17 -3.02
N PRO A 122 0.41 13.96 -4.12
CA PRO A 122 -0.44 15.15 -4.16
C PRO A 122 -1.91 14.85 -4.43
N TYR A 123 -2.29 13.60 -4.57
CA TYR A 123 -3.66 13.22 -4.93
C TYR A 123 -4.58 13.32 -3.71
N MET A 124 -5.34 14.41 -3.65
CA MET A 124 -6.13 14.82 -2.49
C MET A 124 -7.40 14.00 -2.26
N THR A 125 -7.75 13.09 -3.15
CA THR A 125 -8.89 12.16 -2.98
C THR A 125 -8.68 11.14 -1.87
N ARG A 126 -7.42 10.90 -1.50
CA ARG A 126 -6.99 9.97 -0.46
C ARG A 126 -5.85 10.61 0.33
N MET A 127 -5.32 9.99 1.33
CA MET A 127 -4.27 10.52 2.20
C MET A 127 -3.08 11.14 1.44
N ALA A 128 -3.21 12.41 1.08
CA ALA A 128 -2.11 13.16 0.47
C ALA A 128 -0.97 13.32 1.49
N THR A 129 0.26 13.31 0.98
CA THR A 129 1.47 13.53 1.77
C THR A 129 2.42 14.49 1.08
N SER A 130 3.09 15.33 1.88
CA SER A 130 4.22 16.15 1.41
C SER A 130 5.56 15.40 1.58
N SER A 131 6.65 16.02 1.18
CA SER A 131 8.01 15.50 1.43
C SER A 131 8.42 15.54 2.91
N ASP A 132 7.68 16.28 3.74
CA ASP A 132 7.93 16.37 5.20
C ASP A 132 7.18 15.28 5.98
N ALA A 133 6.44 14.42 5.27
CA ALA A 133 5.71 13.33 5.89
C ALA A 133 6.67 12.33 6.55
N ARG A 134 6.28 11.91 7.76
CA ARG A 134 6.93 10.85 8.53
C ARG A 134 5.88 9.85 8.96
N VAL A 135 6.18 8.56 8.80
CA VAL A 135 5.31 7.47 9.23
C VAL A 135 6.05 6.64 10.27
N VAL A 136 5.43 6.44 11.41
CA VAL A 136 5.91 5.50 12.44
C VAL A 136 4.92 4.36 12.52
N GLU A 137 5.41 3.13 12.44
CA GLU A 137 4.61 1.92 12.48
C GLU A 137 5.05 1.06 13.65
N ARG A 138 4.08 0.37 14.25
CA ARG A 138 4.31 -0.63 15.30
C ARG A 138 3.63 -1.93 14.85
N LEU A 139 4.44 -2.90 14.44
CA LEU A 139 3.97 -4.17 13.92
C LEU A 139 4.17 -5.26 14.97
N HIS A 140 3.11 -6.02 15.24
CA HIS A 140 3.17 -7.18 16.12
C HIS A 140 2.23 -8.29 15.64
N LEU A 141 2.49 -9.50 16.08
CA LEU A 141 1.68 -10.66 15.74
C LEU A 141 0.62 -10.91 16.82
N GLU A 142 -0.59 -11.24 16.39
CA GLU A 142 -1.67 -11.68 17.25
C GLU A 142 -2.24 -13.02 16.79
N GLN A 143 -2.71 -13.81 17.75
CA GLN A 143 -3.55 -14.98 17.48
C GLN A 143 -4.98 -14.64 17.84
N ARG A 144 -5.91 -14.82 16.91
CA ARG A 144 -7.34 -14.59 17.11
C ARG A 144 -8.11 -15.88 16.83
N ASP A 145 -9.20 -16.09 17.57
CA ASP A 145 -10.14 -17.16 17.25
C ASP A 145 -11.08 -16.67 16.15
N VAL A 146 -11.07 -17.36 15.02
CA VAL A 146 -11.96 -17.08 13.89
C VAL A 146 -12.75 -18.35 13.60
N LYS A 147 -14.02 -18.36 13.95
CA LYS A 147 -14.93 -19.50 13.78
C LYS A 147 -14.44 -20.81 14.41
N GLY A 148 -13.78 -20.73 15.58
CA GLY A 148 -13.26 -21.88 16.32
C GLY A 148 -11.85 -22.32 15.90
N GLU A 149 -11.19 -21.62 14.99
CA GLU A 149 -9.82 -21.87 14.57
C GLU A 149 -8.90 -20.72 14.97
N LYS A 150 -7.70 -21.04 15.48
CA LYS A 150 -6.69 -20.02 15.77
C LYS A 150 -6.00 -19.59 14.50
N GLN A 151 -6.10 -18.31 14.19
CA GLN A 151 -5.50 -17.71 13.02
C GLN A 151 -4.55 -16.58 13.41
N GLY A 152 -3.43 -16.48 12.70
CA GLY A 152 -2.43 -15.44 12.90
C GLY A 152 -2.79 -14.15 12.17
N PHE A 153 -2.54 -13.03 12.84
CA PHE A 153 -2.71 -11.69 12.27
C PHE A 153 -1.46 -10.86 12.53
N LEU A 154 -1.03 -10.11 11.52
CA LEU A 154 -0.08 -9.03 11.68
C LEU A 154 -0.88 -7.74 11.87
N VAL A 155 -0.76 -7.15 13.05
CA VAL A 155 -1.36 -5.86 13.38
C VAL A 155 -0.30 -4.78 13.17
N ASN A 156 -0.66 -3.72 12.47
CA ASN A 156 0.18 -2.56 12.22
C ASN A 156 -0.53 -1.29 12.66
N GLU A 157 -0.01 -0.66 13.69
CA GLU A 157 -0.46 0.64 14.18
C GLU A 157 0.43 1.73 13.57
N LEU A 158 -0.16 2.58 12.72
CA LEU A 158 0.56 3.65 12.04
C LEU A 158 0.23 5.01 12.66
N VAL A 159 1.24 5.84 12.79
CA VAL A 159 1.11 7.28 13.08
C VAL A 159 1.74 8.04 11.92
N VAL A 160 0.92 8.83 11.23
CA VAL A 160 1.35 9.69 10.12
C VAL A 160 1.42 11.12 10.61
N THR A 161 2.59 11.74 10.50
CA THR A 161 2.82 13.15 10.82
C THR A 161 3.24 13.88 9.55
N ASP A 162 2.50 14.90 9.16
CA ASP A 162 2.83 15.77 8.03
C ASP A 162 2.33 17.20 8.32
N PRO A 163 3.17 18.07 8.86
CA PRO A 163 2.75 19.39 9.32
C PRO A 163 2.29 20.34 8.21
N LYS A 164 2.58 20.04 6.95
CA LYS A 164 2.09 20.79 5.79
C LYS A 164 0.65 20.42 5.43
N VAL A 165 0.31 19.16 5.61
CA VAL A 165 -0.99 18.62 5.18
C VAL A 165 -1.97 18.51 6.35
N TYR A 166 -1.52 18.11 7.53
CA TYR A 166 -2.37 17.81 8.68
C TYR A 166 -2.04 18.67 9.89
N THR A 167 -3.06 19.07 10.63
CA THR A 167 -2.93 19.88 11.86
C THR A 167 -2.53 19.05 13.07
N GLU A 168 -2.74 17.72 13.02
CA GLU A 168 -2.36 16.77 14.06
C GLU A 168 -2.00 15.39 13.45
N PRO A 169 -1.28 14.53 14.17
CA PRO A 169 -0.94 13.21 13.69
C PRO A 169 -2.17 12.33 13.44
N ILE A 170 -2.18 11.63 12.32
CA ILE A 170 -3.23 10.66 11.95
C ILE A 170 -2.83 9.28 12.45
N LYS A 171 -3.74 8.62 13.15
CA LYS A 171 -3.58 7.24 13.62
C LYS A 171 -4.39 6.29 12.77
N ILE A 172 -3.76 5.24 12.30
CA ILE A 172 -4.36 4.21 11.45
C ILE A 172 -4.01 2.85 12.04
N MET A 173 -4.96 1.94 12.01
CA MET A 173 -4.70 0.53 12.31
C MET A 173 -4.99 -0.30 11.06
N ALA A 174 -4.02 -1.11 10.65
CA ALA A 174 -4.16 -2.07 9.57
C ALA A 174 -3.92 -3.48 10.12
N THR A 175 -4.66 -4.45 9.62
CA THR A 175 -4.51 -5.84 10.04
C THR A 175 -4.44 -6.73 8.81
N LEU A 176 -3.45 -7.60 8.75
CA LEU A 176 -3.25 -8.60 7.71
C LEU A 176 -3.42 -9.99 8.31
N GLN A 177 -4.29 -10.80 7.73
CA GLN A 177 -4.46 -12.19 8.12
C GLN A 177 -3.38 -13.07 7.49
N ALA A 178 -2.77 -13.97 8.26
CA ALA A 178 -1.86 -14.97 7.74
C ALA A 178 -2.59 -16.00 6.86
N ARG A 179 -2.17 -16.13 5.62
CA ARG A 179 -2.74 -17.03 4.61
C ARG A 179 -1.64 -17.87 3.98
N PRO A 180 -1.18 -18.94 4.67
CA PRO A 180 -0.09 -19.80 4.17
C PRO A 180 -0.50 -20.61 2.92
N ASP A 181 -1.77 -20.65 2.61
CA ASP A 181 -2.38 -21.29 1.44
C ASP A 181 -2.35 -20.41 0.18
N LEU A 182 -1.97 -19.14 0.30
CA LEU A 182 -1.88 -18.19 -0.83
C LEU A 182 -0.42 -17.92 -1.22
N SER A 183 -0.22 -17.61 -2.48
CA SER A 183 1.02 -17.05 -3.03
C SER A 183 0.72 -15.76 -3.76
N LEU A 184 1.75 -14.93 -3.98
CA LEU A 184 1.63 -13.74 -4.82
C LEU A 184 1.32 -14.15 -6.25
N LEU A 185 0.37 -13.47 -6.85
CA LEU A 185 0.04 -13.60 -8.26
C LEU A 185 0.71 -12.48 -9.05
N GLU A 186 0.81 -12.67 -10.35
CA GLU A 186 1.25 -11.63 -11.26
C GLU A 186 0.20 -10.52 -11.35
N TYR A 187 0.64 -9.27 -11.27
CA TYR A 187 -0.21 -8.10 -11.40
C TYR A 187 0.02 -7.40 -12.74
N THR A 188 -1.01 -7.35 -13.57
CA THR A 188 -0.96 -6.94 -14.98
C THR A 188 -1.63 -5.58 -15.24
N CYS A 189 -1.40 -4.60 -14.38
CA CYS A 189 -2.02 -3.27 -14.50
C CYS A 189 -1.77 -2.59 -15.86
N THR A 190 -0.56 -2.73 -16.41
CA THR A 190 -0.19 -2.14 -17.70
C THR A 190 -0.86 -2.86 -18.87
N ASP A 191 -1.09 -4.16 -18.75
CA ASP A 191 -1.76 -4.96 -19.79
C ASP A 191 -3.22 -4.52 -19.93
N THR A 192 -3.91 -4.31 -18.82
CA THR A 192 -5.28 -3.77 -18.82
C THR A 192 -5.36 -2.41 -19.53
N LEU A 193 -4.40 -1.51 -19.28
CA LEU A 193 -4.37 -0.22 -19.97
C LEU A 193 -4.11 -0.36 -21.47
N TRP A 194 -3.28 -1.33 -21.86
CA TRP A 194 -3.02 -1.62 -23.25
C TRP A 194 -4.24 -2.20 -23.95
N GLU A 195 -4.95 -3.11 -23.29
CA GLU A 195 -6.22 -3.68 -23.80
C GLU A 195 -7.31 -2.61 -23.96
N GLU A 196 -7.46 -1.70 -22.98
CA GLU A 196 -8.37 -0.55 -23.10
C GLU A 196 -8.00 0.33 -24.30
N TYR A 197 -6.71 0.62 -24.48
CA TYR A 197 -6.21 1.40 -25.62
C TYR A 197 -6.52 0.73 -26.96
N LEU A 198 -6.35 -0.60 -27.08
CA LEU A 198 -6.69 -1.35 -28.29
C LEU A 198 -8.20 -1.34 -28.52
N THR A 199 -8.99 -1.57 -27.49
CA THR A 199 -10.46 -1.59 -27.57
C THR A 199 -11.01 -0.26 -28.08
N GLN A 200 -10.48 0.89 -27.62
CA GLN A 200 -10.85 2.22 -28.10
C GLN A 200 -10.57 2.40 -29.61
N ARG A 201 -9.71 1.60 -30.20
CA ARG A 201 -9.36 1.58 -31.62
C ARG A 201 -10.02 0.46 -32.41
N GLY A 202 -10.90 -0.32 -31.78
CA GLY A 202 -11.53 -1.48 -32.40
C GLY A 202 -10.55 -2.61 -32.73
N LEU A 203 -9.44 -2.70 -31.99
CA LEU A 203 -8.42 -3.71 -32.12
C LEU A 203 -8.49 -4.69 -30.94
N THR A 204 -8.07 -5.94 -31.19
CA THR A 204 -7.90 -6.97 -30.17
C THR A 204 -6.53 -7.62 -30.35
N LEU A 205 -6.00 -8.16 -29.23
CA LEU A 205 -4.79 -8.98 -29.32
C LEU A 205 -5.08 -10.29 -30.07
N PRO A 206 -4.13 -10.78 -30.88
CA PRO A 206 -4.28 -12.06 -31.55
C PRO A 206 -4.24 -13.22 -30.53
N ASP A 207 -5.15 -14.16 -30.72
CA ASP A 207 -5.13 -15.42 -29.97
C ASP A 207 -4.10 -16.37 -30.61
N LEU A 208 -2.93 -16.46 -30.02
CA LEU A 208 -1.85 -17.34 -30.52
C LEU A 208 -2.12 -18.81 -30.25
N ASP A 209 -2.96 -19.14 -29.24
CA ASP A 209 -3.33 -20.52 -28.94
C ASP A 209 -4.32 -21.10 -29.96
N ALA A 210 -5.01 -20.22 -30.71
CA ALA A 210 -5.84 -20.61 -31.84
C ALA A 210 -5.05 -20.96 -33.10
N LEU A 211 -3.73 -20.69 -33.14
CA LEU A 211 -2.91 -21.04 -34.30
C LEU A 211 -2.69 -22.57 -34.38
N PRO A 212 -2.70 -23.15 -35.60
CA PRO A 212 -2.34 -24.54 -35.75
C PRO A 212 -0.86 -24.75 -35.39
N ALA A 213 -0.56 -25.90 -34.77
CA ALA A 213 0.82 -26.26 -34.49
C ALA A 213 1.62 -26.20 -35.80
N ALA A 214 2.80 -25.55 -35.78
CA ALA A 214 3.71 -25.51 -36.89
C ALA A 214 4.09 -26.96 -37.24
N GLY A 215 3.67 -27.43 -38.40
CA GLY A 215 4.01 -28.77 -38.89
C GLY A 215 5.54 -28.97 -38.86
N ARG A 216 5.98 -30.11 -38.31
CA ARG A 216 7.35 -30.54 -38.39
C ARG A 216 7.66 -31.03 -39.81
#